data_c99875f803f87a2ff6f81791643e28a5
#
_entry.id   c99875f803f87a2ff6f81791643e28a5
#
_cell.length_a   1.000
_cell.length_b   1.000
_cell.length_c   1.000
_cell.angle_alpha   90.00
_cell.angle_beta   90.00
_cell.angle_gamma   90.00
#
_symmetry.space_group_name_H-M   'P 1'
#
loop_
_entity.id
_entity.type
_entity.pdbx_description
1 polymer ?
#
loop_
_entity_poly.entity_id
_entity_poly.type
_entity_poly.pdbx_seq_one_letter_code
_entity_poly.pdbx_strand_id
1 'polypeptide(L)'
;MLITLKGLVIGQRIIGENSCFLDLFTDKLGMIEVMAHGAKKIGGKNSGAASLFSYATFCVSRSSKGYTLNSAEPICSFYNISADIEALSLAAYFADIIKYCATSEEEHEDLLRFTCMTYFQLEKQKLPLRFIKAIFEFRFLSRIGFMPDLRACRECIAYKSETMMFLPVEGIIYCSDCFEEHSELVEKNVFALNPVSYTHLMLPT
;
A
#
# COMPACT_ATOMS: atom_id res chain seq x y z
N MET A 1 7.49 -11.36 -26.21
CA MET A 1 8.28 -11.93 -25.10
C MET A 1 7.31 -12.34 -24.00
N LEU A 2 7.44 -13.56 -23.47
CA LEU A 2 6.64 -14.04 -22.32
C LEU A 2 7.36 -13.71 -21.02
N ILE A 3 6.61 -13.23 -20.04
CA ILE A 3 7.13 -12.84 -18.72
C ILE A 3 6.24 -13.50 -17.65
N THR A 4 6.86 -14.18 -16.71
CA THR A 4 6.17 -14.74 -15.54
C THR A 4 6.51 -13.89 -14.33
N LEU A 5 5.47 -13.43 -13.61
CA LEU A 5 5.57 -12.54 -12.46
C LEU A 5 4.46 -12.84 -11.46
N LYS A 6 4.68 -12.45 -10.20
CA LYS A 6 3.64 -12.43 -9.17
C LYS A 6 3.01 -11.05 -9.13
N GLY A 7 1.71 -10.99 -8.90
CA GLY A 7 1.01 -9.71 -8.84
C GLY A 7 -0.29 -9.77 -8.07
N LEU A 8 -0.72 -8.61 -7.63
CA LEU A 8 -2.01 -8.36 -7.00
C LEU A 8 -2.88 -7.53 -7.95
N VAL A 9 -4.08 -7.98 -8.23
CA VAL A 9 -5.08 -7.22 -9.01
C VAL A 9 -5.64 -6.12 -8.12
N ILE A 10 -5.26 -4.88 -8.34
CA ILE A 10 -5.71 -3.72 -7.55
C ILE A 10 -6.72 -2.84 -8.29
N GLY A 11 -7.01 -3.14 -9.53
CA GLY A 11 -8.04 -2.49 -10.32
C GLY A 11 -8.50 -3.35 -11.47
N GLN A 12 -9.72 -3.11 -11.93
CA GLN A 12 -10.31 -3.83 -13.05
C GLN A 12 -11.25 -2.92 -13.82
N ARG A 13 -11.06 -2.85 -15.15
CA ARG A 13 -11.93 -2.11 -16.06
C ARG A 13 -12.50 -3.04 -17.11
N ILE A 14 -13.81 -3.24 -17.10
CA ILE A 14 -14.51 -4.16 -18.01
C ILE A 14 -14.51 -3.56 -19.43
N ILE A 15 -14.24 -4.40 -20.43
CA ILE A 15 -14.31 -4.06 -21.86
C ILE A 15 -15.10 -5.14 -22.58
N GLY A 16 -16.25 -4.73 -23.13
CA GLY A 16 -17.20 -5.67 -23.76
C GLY A 16 -17.73 -6.69 -22.76
N GLU A 17 -18.18 -7.84 -23.28
CA GLU A 17 -18.90 -8.83 -22.47
C GLU A 17 -17.98 -9.71 -21.61
N ASN A 18 -16.78 -10.07 -22.12
CA ASN A 18 -15.95 -11.12 -21.52
C ASN A 18 -14.51 -10.71 -21.23
N SER A 19 -14.11 -9.47 -21.56
CA SER A 19 -12.74 -9.01 -21.43
C SER A 19 -12.63 -7.85 -20.46
N CYS A 20 -11.44 -7.69 -19.85
CA CYS A 20 -11.16 -6.55 -18.97
C CYS A 20 -9.69 -6.16 -19.06
N PHE A 21 -9.39 -4.92 -18.73
CA PHE A 21 -8.05 -4.52 -18.31
C PHE A 21 -7.92 -4.75 -16.80
N LEU A 22 -6.77 -5.26 -16.42
CA LEU A 22 -6.36 -5.45 -15.04
C LEU A 22 -5.23 -4.47 -14.72
N ASP A 23 -5.40 -3.73 -13.62
CA ASP A 23 -4.29 -2.98 -13.03
C ASP A 23 -3.57 -3.95 -12.09
N LEU A 24 -2.41 -4.44 -12.50
CA LEU A 24 -1.59 -5.36 -11.72
C LEU A 24 -0.46 -4.62 -11.03
N PHE A 25 -0.37 -4.75 -9.72
CA PHE A 25 0.81 -4.42 -8.97
C PHE A 25 1.69 -5.66 -8.85
N THR A 26 2.91 -5.61 -9.39
CA THR A 26 3.75 -6.78 -9.63
C THR A 26 5.09 -6.71 -8.89
N ASP A 27 5.71 -7.87 -8.71
CA ASP A 27 7.03 -8.02 -8.08
C ASP A 27 8.17 -7.44 -8.94
N LYS A 28 8.08 -7.58 -10.28
CA LYS A 28 9.20 -7.31 -11.20
C LYS A 28 9.04 -6.09 -12.08
N LEU A 29 7.80 -5.66 -12.33
CA LEU A 29 7.50 -4.61 -13.31
C LEU A 29 6.70 -3.44 -12.70
N GLY A 30 6.57 -3.41 -11.36
CA GLY A 30 5.76 -2.40 -10.68
C GLY A 30 4.30 -2.44 -11.13
N MET A 31 3.74 -1.29 -11.42
CA MET A 31 2.37 -1.15 -11.93
C MET A 31 2.32 -1.37 -13.43
N ILE A 32 1.53 -2.36 -13.87
CA ILE A 32 1.26 -2.62 -15.30
C ILE A 32 -0.24 -2.78 -15.56
N GLU A 33 -0.68 -2.34 -16.73
CA GLU A 33 -2.02 -2.61 -17.23
C GLU A 33 -1.97 -3.83 -18.16
N VAL A 34 -2.82 -4.83 -17.90
CA VAL A 34 -2.83 -6.10 -18.63
C VAL A 34 -4.21 -6.36 -19.23
N MET A 35 -4.27 -6.55 -20.57
CA MET A 35 -5.48 -6.99 -21.24
C MET A 35 -5.75 -8.47 -20.94
N ALA A 36 -6.89 -8.78 -20.36
CA ALA A 36 -7.31 -10.12 -20.02
C ALA A 36 -8.54 -10.54 -20.84
N HIS A 37 -8.30 -11.24 -21.95
CA HIS A 37 -9.37 -11.76 -22.79
C HIS A 37 -10.08 -12.93 -22.13
N GLY A 38 -11.40 -12.94 -22.17
CA GLY A 38 -12.23 -14.02 -21.62
C GLY A 38 -12.17 -14.17 -20.09
N ALA A 39 -11.55 -13.23 -19.37
CA ALA A 39 -11.40 -13.31 -17.93
C ALA A 39 -12.73 -13.17 -17.16
N LYS A 40 -13.76 -12.62 -17.79
CA LYS A 40 -15.11 -12.51 -17.23
C LYS A 40 -16.06 -13.65 -17.62
N LYS A 41 -15.59 -14.57 -18.47
CA LYS A 41 -16.39 -15.74 -18.84
C LYS A 41 -16.55 -16.66 -17.62
N ILE A 42 -17.79 -17.00 -17.28
CA ILE A 42 -18.10 -17.91 -16.17
C ILE A 42 -17.38 -19.26 -16.40
N GLY A 43 -16.63 -19.72 -15.42
CA GLY A 43 -15.81 -20.93 -15.54
C GLY A 43 -14.56 -20.79 -16.44
N GLY A 44 -14.21 -19.58 -16.87
CA GLY A 44 -13.00 -19.33 -17.63
C GLY A 44 -11.73 -19.63 -16.83
N LYS A 45 -10.70 -20.20 -17.48
CA LYS A 45 -9.44 -20.64 -16.87
C LYS A 45 -8.77 -19.57 -15.99
N ASN A 46 -8.90 -18.30 -16.35
CA ASN A 46 -8.24 -17.18 -15.67
C ASN A 46 -9.22 -16.36 -14.80
N SER A 47 -10.50 -16.71 -14.71
CA SER A 47 -11.52 -15.86 -14.09
C SER A 47 -11.27 -15.61 -12.60
N GLY A 48 -10.84 -16.61 -11.85
CA GLY A 48 -10.52 -16.46 -10.42
C GLY A 48 -9.31 -15.58 -10.17
N ALA A 49 -8.23 -15.81 -10.91
CA ALA A 49 -7.00 -15.03 -10.77
C ALA A 49 -7.12 -13.59 -11.27
N ALA A 50 -8.02 -13.34 -12.23
CA ALA A 50 -8.30 -12.01 -12.76
C ALA A 50 -9.32 -11.21 -11.94
N SER A 51 -9.80 -11.73 -10.81
CA SER A 51 -10.73 -11.03 -9.93
C SER A 51 -10.03 -9.93 -9.14
N LEU A 52 -10.78 -8.89 -8.78
CA LEU A 52 -10.28 -7.81 -7.94
C LEU A 52 -9.75 -8.38 -6.60
N PHE A 53 -8.60 -7.86 -6.15
CA PHE A 53 -7.87 -8.30 -4.95
C PHE A 53 -7.42 -9.77 -4.98
N SER A 54 -7.23 -10.33 -6.18
CA SER A 54 -6.60 -11.64 -6.35
C SER A 54 -5.07 -11.49 -6.46
N TYR A 55 -4.35 -12.25 -5.66
CA TYR A 55 -2.90 -12.43 -5.74
C TYR A 55 -2.59 -13.73 -6.46
N ALA A 56 -1.85 -13.65 -7.55
CA ALA A 56 -1.62 -14.77 -8.44
C ALA A 56 -0.25 -14.71 -9.12
N THR A 57 0.17 -15.84 -9.69
CA THR A 57 1.26 -15.89 -10.67
C THR A 57 0.66 -15.67 -12.05
N PHE A 58 1.10 -14.62 -12.73
CA PHE A 58 0.65 -14.25 -14.07
C PHE A 58 1.72 -14.54 -15.10
N CYS A 59 1.31 -15.15 -16.22
CA CYS A 59 2.12 -15.24 -17.41
C CYS A 59 1.56 -14.25 -18.44
N VAL A 60 2.32 -13.22 -18.76
CA VAL A 60 1.91 -12.14 -19.67
C VAL A 60 2.82 -12.08 -20.88
N SER A 61 2.27 -11.68 -22.03
CA SER A 61 3.04 -11.37 -23.23
C SER A 61 3.14 -9.86 -23.40
N ARG A 62 4.36 -9.36 -23.63
CA ARG A 62 4.62 -7.96 -23.97
C ARG A 62 4.63 -7.77 -25.48
N SER A 63 3.88 -6.81 -25.97
CA SER A 63 3.82 -6.37 -27.36
C SER A 63 3.96 -4.86 -27.47
N SER A 64 3.98 -4.30 -28.68
CA SER A 64 3.93 -2.85 -28.89
C SER A 64 2.63 -2.19 -28.40
N LYS A 65 1.57 -2.98 -28.18
CA LYS A 65 0.26 -2.51 -27.68
C LYS A 65 0.09 -2.65 -26.16
N GLY A 66 1.12 -3.10 -25.43
CA GLY A 66 1.08 -3.34 -24.00
C GLY A 66 1.13 -4.81 -23.63
N TYR A 67 0.62 -5.13 -22.44
CA TYR A 67 0.64 -6.49 -21.90
C TYR A 67 -0.69 -7.20 -22.12
N THR A 68 -0.61 -8.51 -22.45
CA THR A 68 -1.78 -9.39 -22.60
C THR A 68 -1.62 -10.61 -21.71
N LEU A 69 -2.67 -10.98 -20.99
CA LEU A 69 -2.72 -12.15 -20.13
C LEU A 69 -2.79 -13.44 -20.95
N ASN A 70 -1.84 -14.33 -20.76
CA ASN A 70 -1.82 -15.67 -21.35
C ASN A 70 -2.42 -16.70 -20.39
N SER A 71 -1.92 -16.72 -19.15
CA SER A 71 -2.44 -17.58 -18.09
C SER A 71 -2.21 -16.96 -16.73
N ALA A 72 -3.03 -17.34 -15.77
CA ALA A 72 -2.84 -16.96 -14.38
C ALA A 72 -3.15 -18.14 -13.46
N GLU A 73 -2.35 -18.29 -12.44
CA GLU A 73 -2.48 -19.33 -11.41
C GLU A 73 -2.70 -18.64 -10.05
N PRO A 74 -3.90 -18.77 -9.45
CA PRO A 74 -4.22 -18.06 -8.21
C PRO A 74 -3.37 -18.62 -7.05
N ILE A 75 -2.84 -17.73 -6.22
CA ILE A 75 -2.16 -18.06 -4.96
C ILE A 75 -3.13 -17.85 -3.80
N CYS A 76 -3.74 -16.67 -3.74
CA CYS A 76 -4.83 -16.39 -2.80
C CYS A 76 -5.73 -15.29 -3.34
N SER A 77 -6.91 -15.13 -2.75
CA SER A 77 -7.85 -14.07 -3.10
C SER A 77 -8.44 -13.46 -1.85
N PHE A 78 -8.46 -12.15 -1.79
CA PHE A 78 -9.01 -11.36 -0.67
C PHE A 78 -10.45 -10.92 -0.97
N TYR A 79 -11.28 -11.82 -1.48
CA TYR A 79 -12.63 -11.48 -1.95
C TYR A 79 -13.58 -11.04 -0.83
N ASN A 80 -13.34 -11.47 0.43
CA ASN A 80 -14.15 -11.08 1.58
C ASN A 80 -14.06 -9.57 1.89
N ILE A 81 -13.02 -8.88 1.45
CA ILE A 81 -12.92 -7.43 1.56
C ILE A 81 -14.14 -6.75 0.91
N SER A 82 -14.64 -7.30 -0.19
CA SER A 82 -15.80 -6.75 -0.91
C SER A 82 -17.14 -6.90 -0.16
N ALA A 83 -17.19 -7.69 0.91
CA ALA A 83 -18.38 -7.87 1.73
C ALA A 83 -18.57 -6.75 2.77
N ASP A 84 -17.52 -5.97 3.05
CA ASP A 84 -17.52 -4.86 3.99
C ASP A 84 -17.15 -3.56 3.27
N ILE A 85 -18.06 -2.57 3.29
CA ILE A 85 -17.89 -1.31 2.55
C ILE A 85 -16.73 -0.47 3.08
N GLU A 86 -16.45 -0.51 4.39
CA GLU A 86 -15.33 0.24 4.98
C GLU A 86 -14.00 -0.42 4.61
N ALA A 87 -13.90 -1.74 4.68
CA ALA A 87 -12.72 -2.50 4.26
C ALA A 87 -12.46 -2.33 2.75
N LEU A 88 -13.52 -2.38 1.93
CA LEU A 88 -13.43 -2.15 0.49
C LEU A 88 -12.92 -0.75 0.16
N SER A 89 -13.47 0.28 0.84
CA SER A 89 -13.05 1.67 0.65
C SER A 89 -11.58 1.87 1.03
N LEU A 90 -11.15 1.23 2.11
CA LEU A 90 -9.76 1.29 2.56
C LEU A 90 -8.81 0.53 1.61
N ALA A 91 -9.22 -0.61 1.09
CA ALA A 91 -8.46 -1.35 0.09
C ALA A 91 -8.30 -0.55 -1.21
N ALA A 92 -9.36 0.12 -1.67
CA ALA A 92 -9.32 1.02 -2.83
C ALA A 92 -8.38 2.21 -2.60
N TYR A 93 -8.42 2.82 -1.42
CA TYR A 93 -7.50 3.89 -1.02
C TYR A 93 -6.03 3.43 -1.07
N PHE A 94 -5.72 2.24 -0.56
CA PHE A 94 -4.36 1.69 -0.65
C PHE A 94 -3.94 1.43 -2.10
N ALA A 95 -4.87 0.91 -2.92
CA ALA A 95 -4.63 0.70 -4.35
C ALA A 95 -4.27 2.01 -5.06
N ASP A 96 -4.97 3.10 -4.77
CA ASP A 96 -4.72 4.41 -5.37
C ASP A 96 -3.36 4.99 -4.96
N ILE A 97 -2.97 4.86 -3.68
CA ILE A 97 -1.63 5.25 -3.21
C ILE A 97 -0.54 4.45 -3.96
N ILE A 98 -0.71 3.13 -4.09
CA ILE A 98 0.24 2.27 -4.77
C ILE A 98 0.35 2.65 -6.25
N LYS A 99 -0.79 2.87 -6.93
CA LYS A 99 -0.81 3.32 -8.33
C LYS A 99 -0.07 4.63 -8.54
N TYR A 100 -0.18 5.55 -7.58
CA TYR A 100 0.48 6.85 -7.66
C TYR A 100 1.99 6.77 -7.43
N CYS A 101 2.45 5.90 -6.53
CA CYS A 101 3.85 5.86 -6.08
C CYS A 101 4.68 4.76 -6.73
N ALA A 102 4.08 3.62 -7.09
CA ALA A 102 4.79 2.51 -7.71
C ALA A 102 4.98 2.78 -9.21
N THR A 103 6.21 3.08 -9.59
CA THR A 103 6.58 3.29 -10.98
C THR A 103 6.54 1.97 -11.76
N SER A 104 6.32 2.06 -13.07
CA SER A 104 6.46 0.92 -13.98
C SER A 104 7.94 0.60 -14.23
N GLU A 105 8.23 -0.68 -14.49
CA GLU A 105 9.56 -1.20 -14.84
C GLU A 105 10.58 -1.26 -13.69
N GLU A 106 10.14 -1.09 -12.42
CA GLU A 106 10.96 -1.29 -11.23
C GLU A 106 10.53 -2.54 -10.45
N GLU A 107 11.46 -3.13 -9.71
CA GLU A 107 11.19 -4.26 -8.84
C GLU A 107 10.60 -3.78 -7.51
N HIS A 108 9.44 -4.33 -7.15
CA HIS A 108 8.71 -3.98 -5.92
C HIS A 108 8.32 -5.21 -5.08
N GLU A 109 9.15 -6.25 -5.03
CA GLU A 109 8.82 -7.49 -4.32
C GLU A 109 8.43 -7.26 -2.86
N ASP A 110 9.23 -6.47 -2.12
CA ASP A 110 8.96 -6.17 -0.71
C ASP A 110 7.69 -5.34 -0.52
N LEU A 111 7.42 -4.38 -1.41
CA LEU A 111 6.22 -3.56 -1.35
C LEU A 111 4.98 -4.39 -1.70
N LEU A 112 5.07 -5.27 -2.70
CA LEU A 112 3.99 -6.19 -3.06
C LEU A 112 3.66 -7.13 -1.91
N ARG A 113 4.68 -7.72 -1.27
CA ARG A 113 4.51 -8.59 -0.11
C ARG A 113 3.83 -7.85 1.05
N PHE A 114 4.29 -6.65 1.36
CA PHE A 114 3.69 -5.80 2.39
C PHE A 114 2.23 -5.48 2.07
N THR A 115 1.92 -5.14 0.81
CA THR A 115 0.56 -4.89 0.34
C THR A 115 -0.32 -6.11 0.53
N CYS A 116 0.11 -7.30 0.09
CA CYS A 116 -0.63 -8.54 0.28
C CYS A 116 -0.90 -8.84 1.77
N MET A 117 0.08 -8.60 2.66
CA MET A 117 -0.11 -8.76 4.10
C MET A 117 -1.15 -7.76 4.65
N THR A 118 -1.16 -6.53 4.16
CA THR A 118 -2.16 -5.54 4.56
C THR A 118 -3.57 -5.95 4.13
N TYR A 119 -3.72 -6.42 2.88
CA TYR A 119 -5.01 -6.93 2.37
C TYR A 119 -5.48 -8.17 3.13
N PHE A 120 -4.57 -9.04 3.54
CA PHE A 120 -4.89 -10.16 4.42
C PHE A 120 -5.42 -9.69 5.78
N GLN A 121 -4.85 -8.64 6.37
CA GLN A 121 -5.36 -8.07 7.63
C GLN A 121 -6.74 -7.42 7.45
N LEU A 122 -6.97 -6.74 6.31
CA LEU A 122 -8.30 -6.22 5.97
C LEU A 122 -9.33 -7.33 5.86
N GLU A 123 -8.99 -8.44 5.19
CA GLU A 123 -9.89 -9.59 5.04
C GLU A 123 -10.20 -10.26 6.37
N LYS A 124 -9.22 -10.39 7.26
CA LYS A 124 -9.40 -11.05 8.57
C LYS A 124 -10.13 -10.19 9.59
N GLN A 125 -10.10 -8.86 9.45
CA GLN A 125 -10.77 -7.89 10.34
C GLN A 125 -10.49 -8.10 11.84
N LYS A 126 -9.30 -8.62 12.18
CA LYS A 126 -8.87 -8.80 13.57
C LYS A 126 -8.39 -7.52 14.24
N LEU A 127 -8.02 -6.53 13.44
CA LEU A 127 -7.55 -5.23 13.89
C LEU A 127 -8.52 -4.15 13.45
N PRO A 128 -8.68 -3.05 14.24
CA PRO A 128 -9.47 -1.91 13.82
C PRO A 128 -8.96 -1.35 12.48
N LEU A 129 -9.85 -1.02 11.55
CA LEU A 129 -9.50 -0.52 10.20
C LEU A 129 -8.61 0.72 10.26
N ARG A 130 -8.88 1.65 11.21
CA ARG A 130 -8.05 2.84 11.45
C ARG A 130 -6.60 2.50 11.80
N PHE A 131 -6.39 1.39 12.50
CA PHE A 131 -5.05 0.92 12.88
C PHE A 131 -4.32 0.31 11.68
N ILE A 132 -5.02 -0.50 10.87
CA ILE A 132 -4.48 -1.03 9.61
C ILE A 132 -4.09 0.12 8.68
N LYS A 133 -4.94 1.17 8.57
CA LYS A 133 -4.65 2.37 7.79
C LYS A 133 -3.36 3.04 8.25
N ALA A 134 -3.25 3.33 9.55
CA ALA A 134 -2.07 4.02 10.11
C ALA A 134 -0.78 3.22 9.88
N ILE A 135 -0.80 1.89 10.11
CA ILE A 135 0.36 1.02 9.84
C ILE A 135 0.73 1.02 8.36
N PHE A 136 -0.27 0.94 7.47
CA PHE A 136 -0.02 0.95 6.03
C PHE A 136 0.65 2.26 5.62
N GLU A 137 0.07 3.41 5.96
CA GLU A 137 0.60 4.72 5.58
C GLU A 137 2.02 4.92 6.09
N PHE A 138 2.26 4.63 7.37
CA PHE A 138 3.57 4.79 7.98
C PHE A 138 4.65 3.89 7.35
N ARG A 139 4.35 2.61 7.16
CA ARG A 139 5.28 1.67 6.54
C ARG A 139 5.46 1.92 5.05
N PHE A 140 4.41 2.38 4.38
CA PHE A 140 4.49 2.75 2.98
C PHE A 140 5.43 3.94 2.79
N LEU A 141 5.27 5.02 3.58
CA LEU A 141 6.16 6.18 3.58
C LEU A 141 7.62 5.77 3.84
N SER A 142 7.84 4.85 4.78
CA SER A 142 9.17 4.31 5.05
C SER A 142 9.81 3.65 3.81
N ARG A 143 9.02 2.88 3.06
CA ARG A 143 9.50 2.14 1.88
C ARG A 143 9.80 3.02 0.68
N ILE A 144 9.05 4.10 0.52
CA ILE A 144 9.28 5.07 -0.56
C ILE A 144 10.26 6.19 -0.18
N GLY A 145 10.94 6.05 0.99
CA GLY A 145 11.99 6.98 1.42
C GLY A 145 11.51 8.26 2.11
N PHE A 146 10.22 8.35 2.44
CA PHE A 146 9.62 9.50 3.14
C PHE A 146 9.35 9.22 4.63
N MET A 147 10.16 8.37 5.25
CA MET A 147 10.04 8.07 6.67
C MET A 147 10.34 9.32 7.51
N PRO A 148 9.38 9.79 8.34
CA PRO A 148 9.65 10.86 9.28
C PRO A 148 10.67 10.43 10.35
N ASP A 149 11.53 11.35 10.78
CA ASP A 149 12.48 11.10 11.87
C ASP A 149 11.80 11.32 13.22
N LEU A 150 11.25 10.23 13.75
CA LEU A 150 10.52 10.20 15.02
C LEU A 150 11.37 9.60 16.16
N ARG A 151 12.66 9.41 15.98
CA ARG A 151 13.51 8.70 16.96
C ARG A 151 13.81 9.51 18.19
N ALA A 152 14.06 10.82 18.02
CA ALA A 152 14.47 11.71 19.11
C ALA A 152 14.15 13.16 18.74
N CYS A 153 14.17 14.03 19.76
CA CYS A 153 14.13 15.48 19.55
C CYS A 153 15.20 15.91 18.56
N ARG A 154 14.83 16.71 17.58
CA ARG A 154 15.75 17.21 16.55
C ARG A 154 16.92 17.99 17.10
N GLU A 155 16.69 18.73 18.21
CA GLU A 155 17.66 19.66 18.80
C GLU A 155 18.53 18.97 19.87
N CYS A 156 17.91 18.51 20.96
CA CYS A 156 18.64 17.98 22.11
C CYS A 156 18.82 16.46 22.09
N ILE A 157 18.29 15.76 21.07
CA ILE A 157 18.35 14.31 20.91
C ILE A 157 17.70 13.55 22.08
N ALA A 158 16.82 14.17 22.85
CA ALA A 158 16.07 13.49 23.90
C ALA A 158 15.08 12.47 23.29
N TYR A 159 15.14 11.22 23.78
CA TYR A 159 14.25 10.14 23.36
C TYR A 159 12.93 10.12 24.10
N LYS A 160 12.84 10.82 25.21
CA LYS A 160 11.63 10.87 26.06
C LYS A 160 11.42 12.28 26.56
N SER A 161 10.19 12.74 26.45
CA SER A 161 9.66 13.96 27.05
C SER A 161 8.23 13.70 27.45
N GLU A 162 7.64 14.51 28.31
CA GLU A 162 6.22 14.43 28.65
C GLU A 162 5.33 14.59 27.41
N THR A 163 5.77 15.43 26.48
CA THR A 163 5.12 15.62 25.18
C THR A 163 6.19 15.80 24.11
N MET A 164 5.99 15.14 23.00
CA MET A 164 6.77 15.37 21.78
C MET A 164 5.90 16.09 20.75
N MET A 165 6.43 17.13 20.16
CA MET A 165 5.76 17.96 19.15
C MET A 165 6.20 17.49 17.76
N PHE A 166 5.26 16.95 16.96
CA PHE A 166 5.53 16.47 15.61
C PHE A 166 5.20 17.55 14.57
N LEU A 167 6.16 17.84 13.70
CA LEU A 167 6.02 18.73 12.56
C LEU A 167 5.88 17.88 11.28
N PRO A 168 4.67 17.71 10.75
CA PRO A 168 4.43 16.76 9.64
C PRO A 168 5.08 17.19 8.33
N VAL A 169 5.21 18.49 8.07
CA VAL A 169 5.81 19.00 6.83
C VAL A 169 7.31 18.70 6.78
N GLU A 170 8.00 18.86 7.90
CA GLU A 170 9.42 18.59 8.05
C GLU A 170 9.71 17.10 8.38
N GLY A 171 8.70 16.36 8.85
CA GLY A 171 8.84 14.96 9.24
C GLY A 171 9.73 14.76 10.47
N ILE A 172 9.76 15.70 11.42
CA ILE A 172 10.63 15.71 12.60
C ILE A 172 9.84 15.95 13.88
N ILE A 173 10.48 15.66 15.02
CA ILE A 173 9.93 15.90 16.34
C ILE A 173 10.82 16.78 17.21
N TYR A 174 10.21 17.54 18.10
CA TYR A 174 10.85 18.30 19.19
C TYR A 174 10.29 17.86 20.53
N CYS A 175 11.09 17.89 21.58
CA CYS A 175 10.55 17.85 22.96
C CYS A 175 9.87 19.19 23.29
N SER A 176 9.01 19.21 24.34
CA SER A 176 8.33 20.43 24.80
C SER A 176 9.28 21.60 24.98
N ASP A 177 10.38 21.36 25.68
CA ASP A 177 11.35 22.41 26.05
C ASP A 177 11.98 23.07 24.83
N CYS A 178 12.53 22.26 23.91
CA CYS A 178 13.12 22.78 22.68
C CYS A 178 12.08 23.40 21.73
N PHE A 179 10.84 22.92 21.75
CA PHE A 179 9.77 23.49 20.94
C PHE A 179 9.37 24.89 21.42
N GLU A 180 9.35 25.12 22.72
CA GLU A 180 9.06 26.44 23.31
C GLU A 180 10.15 27.47 23.00
N GLU A 181 11.42 27.04 22.88
CA GLU A 181 12.52 27.90 22.48
C GLU A 181 12.42 28.37 21.01
N HIS A 182 11.71 27.64 20.16
CA HIS A 182 11.50 27.95 18.75
C HIS A 182 10.11 28.54 18.48
N SER A 183 9.89 29.81 18.87
CA SER A 183 8.59 30.49 18.75
C SER A 183 8.04 30.53 17.29
N GLU A 184 8.89 30.45 16.30
CA GLU A 184 8.54 30.37 14.88
C GLU A 184 7.84 29.06 14.48
N LEU A 185 8.00 28.01 15.28
CA LEU A 185 7.36 26.71 15.03
C LEU A 185 5.89 26.69 15.48
N VAL A 186 5.48 27.60 16.34
CA VAL A 186 4.11 27.69 16.88
C VAL A 186 3.07 28.00 15.80
N GLU A 187 3.47 28.70 14.73
CA GLU A 187 2.60 29.02 13.59
C GLU A 187 2.41 27.85 12.61
N LYS A 188 3.17 26.76 12.77
CA LYS A 188 3.09 25.57 11.92
C LYS A 188 2.03 24.60 12.41
N ASN A 189 1.53 23.76 11.50
CA ASN A 189 0.68 22.62 11.86
C ASN A 189 1.48 21.64 12.71
N VAL A 190 1.21 21.60 14.01
CA VAL A 190 1.96 20.79 14.98
C VAL A 190 1.01 19.81 15.67
N PHE A 191 1.45 18.58 15.84
CA PHE A 191 0.72 17.54 16.56
C PHE A 191 1.46 17.14 17.83
N ALA A 192 0.81 17.27 18.98
CA ALA A 192 1.34 16.78 20.23
C ALA A 192 1.20 15.24 20.29
N LEU A 193 2.32 14.54 20.51
CA LEU A 193 2.38 13.09 20.67
C LEU A 193 2.60 12.74 22.14
N ASN A 194 1.70 11.98 22.71
CA ASN A 194 1.85 11.44 24.06
C ASN A 194 2.95 10.36 24.08
N PRO A 195 3.64 10.12 25.21
CA PRO A 195 4.65 9.07 25.35
C PRO A 195 4.16 7.68 24.90
N VAL A 196 2.90 7.35 25.16
CA VAL A 196 2.28 6.08 24.75
C VAL A 196 2.15 5.99 23.22
N SER A 197 1.69 7.05 22.58
CA SER A 197 1.55 7.08 21.10
C SER A 197 2.92 7.00 20.40
N TYR A 198 3.91 7.70 20.98
CA TYR A 198 5.26 7.75 20.45
C TYR A 198 5.97 6.38 20.53
N THR A 199 5.90 5.70 21.69
CA THR A 199 6.54 4.39 21.86
C THR A 199 5.94 3.31 20.97
N HIS A 200 4.63 3.33 20.70
CA HIS A 200 3.98 2.40 19.78
C HIS A 200 4.40 2.59 18.31
N LEU A 201 4.75 3.80 17.91
CA LEU A 201 5.26 4.08 16.57
C LEU A 201 6.69 3.58 16.35
N MET A 202 7.48 3.46 17.44
CA MET A 202 8.91 3.13 17.41
C MET A 202 9.23 1.64 17.60
N LEU A 203 8.27 0.79 17.97
CA LEU A 203 8.52 -0.63 18.15
C LEU A 203 8.79 -1.31 16.80
N PRO A 204 9.99 -1.91 16.61
CA PRO A 204 10.24 -2.75 15.45
C PRO A 204 9.34 -4.00 15.55
N THR A 205 8.61 -4.29 14.49
CA THR A 205 7.80 -5.51 14.33
C THR A 205 8.50 -6.47 13.39
#